data_9f140f118f44ee84e018047bd57a82e9
#
_entry.id   9f140f118f44ee84e018047bd57a82e9
#
_cell.length_a   1.000
_cell.length_b   1.000
_cell.length_c   1.000
_cell.angle_alpha   90.00
_cell.angle_beta   90.00
_cell.angle_gamma   90.00
#
_symmetry.space_group_name_H-M   'P 1'
#
loop_
_entity.id
_entity.type
_entity.pdbx_description
1 polymer ?
#
loop_
_entity_poly.entity_id
_entity_poly.type
_entity_poly.pdbx_seq_one_letter_code
_entity_poly.pdbx_strand_id
1 'polypeptide(L)'
;MRNAILAMTMALTLVTGQLRAATHKTPPADVGPGRIAWFDITTTNLPRSKEFYGKLFDWQFTPLQGTDQAAEIIAGGTAVGTLRVAEGKIGTFNGVVYVQVTDIQASCKKVNQLGGTVVPGFPFNLPDGTGAIALVVDPAGHPVGLYSRTPLPSAPSPTK
;
A
#
# COMPACT_ATOMS: atom_id res chain seq x y z
N MET A 1 -55.48 47.06 26.74
CA MET A 1 -54.22 46.62 27.36
C MET A 1 -53.92 45.16 26.84
N ARG A 2 -53.11 45.02 25.85
CA ARG A 2 -52.80 43.68 25.24
C ARG A 2 -51.28 43.58 25.17
N ASN A 3 -50.70 42.76 26.07
CA ASN A 3 -49.28 42.49 26.14
C ASN A 3 -48.91 41.50 25.02
N ALA A 4 -48.06 41.93 24.10
CA ALA A 4 -47.43 41.11 23.12
C ALA A 4 -46.13 40.58 23.71
N ILE A 5 -46.04 39.28 23.91
CA ILE A 5 -44.80 38.57 24.30
C ILE A 5 -44.09 38.20 23.01
N LEU A 6 -42.93 38.78 22.80
CA LEU A 6 -42.04 38.51 21.67
C LEU A 6 -41.18 37.30 22.01
N ALA A 7 -41.48 36.13 21.40
CA ALA A 7 -40.67 34.95 21.55
C ALA A 7 -39.48 35.01 20.57
N MET A 8 -38.29 35.16 21.13
CA MET A 8 -37.04 35.18 20.39
C MET A 8 -36.55 33.72 20.23
N THR A 9 -36.78 33.14 19.06
CA THR A 9 -36.27 31.80 18.70
C THR A 9 -34.81 31.90 18.32
N MET A 10 -33.95 31.38 19.19
CA MET A 10 -32.50 31.29 18.96
C MET A 10 -32.24 30.03 18.11
N ALA A 11 -31.93 30.21 16.83
CA ALA A 11 -31.53 29.11 15.95
C ALA A 11 -30.09 28.70 16.27
N LEU A 12 -29.94 27.54 16.91
CA LEU A 12 -28.67 26.90 17.17
C LEU A 12 -28.21 26.17 15.90
N THR A 13 -27.36 26.81 15.09
CA THR A 13 -26.70 26.13 13.94
C THR A 13 -25.63 25.19 14.44
N LEU A 14 -25.93 23.91 14.48
CA LEU A 14 -24.93 22.84 14.65
C LEU A 14 -24.04 22.81 13.41
N VAL A 15 -22.83 23.35 13.53
CA VAL A 15 -21.76 23.09 12.58
C VAL A 15 -21.23 21.69 12.86
N THR A 16 -21.77 20.70 12.14
CA THR A 16 -21.18 19.34 12.10
C THR A 16 -19.89 19.40 11.31
N GLY A 17 -18.78 19.69 12.01
CA GLY A 17 -17.45 19.50 11.48
C GLY A 17 -17.25 18.00 11.19
N GLN A 18 -17.33 17.61 9.92
CA GLN A 18 -16.88 16.30 9.49
C GLN A 18 -15.37 16.23 9.74
N LEU A 19 -14.97 15.57 10.84
CA LEU A 19 -13.59 15.10 10.99
C LEU A 19 -13.34 14.10 9.87
N ARG A 20 -12.69 14.57 8.82
CA ARG A 20 -12.13 13.72 7.78
C ARG A 20 -11.00 12.96 8.46
N ALA A 21 -11.25 11.72 8.87
CA ALA A 21 -10.21 10.83 9.36
C ALA A 21 -9.15 10.73 8.26
N ALA A 22 -7.99 11.33 8.50
CA ALA A 22 -6.81 11.08 7.68
C ALA A 22 -6.52 9.59 7.84
N THR A 23 -6.75 8.81 6.77
CA THR A 23 -6.36 7.41 6.73
C THR A 23 -4.85 7.37 6.73
N HIS A 24 -4.28 7.29 7.92
CA HIS A 24 -2.85 7.10 8.12
C HIS A 24 -2.57 5.67 7.62
N LYS A 25 -1.98 5.56 6.44
CA LYS A 25 -1.51 4.28 5.94
C LYS A 25 -0.39 3.81 6.86
N THR A 26 -0.63 2.71 7.56
CA THR A 26 0.40 2.12 8.42
C THR A 26 1.46 1.48 7.52
N PRO A 27 2.74 1.84 7.66
CA PRO A 27 3.80 1.17 6.89
C PRO A 27 3.81 -0.33 7.21
N PRO A 28 4.29 -1.18 6.30
CA PRO A 28 4.50 -2.60 6.58
C PRO A 28 5.27 -2.79 7.88
N ALA A 29 4.96 -3.84 8.62
CA ALA A 29 5.64 -4.17 9.86
C ALA A 29 7.17 -4.25 9.63
N ASP A 30 7.95 -3.79 10.61
CA ASP A 30 9.40 -3.99 10.57
C ASP A 30 9.71 -5.44 10.92
N VAL A 31 9.92 -6.25 9.91
CA VAL A 31 10.23 -7.67 10.07
C VAL A 31 11.74 -7.94 10.07
N GLY A 32 12.54 -6.94 9.75
CA GLY A 32 14.00 -7.02 9.62
C GLY A 32 14.47 -7.48 8.24
N PRO A 33 15.75 -7.19 7.90
CA PRO A 33 16.33 -7.54 6.60
C PRO A 33 16.29 -9.04 6.31
N GLY A 34 16.04 -9.41 5.04
CA GLY A 34 15.97 -10.78 4.57
C GLY A 34 14.65 -11.50 4.84
N ARG A 35 13.70 -10.86 5.55
CA ARG A 35 12.39 -11.44 5.85
C ARG A 35 11.32 -10.90 4.90
N ILE A 36 10.24 -11.68 4.71
CA ILE A 36 9.09 -11.26 3.90
C ILE A 36 8.33 -10.20 4.67
N ALA A 37 8.20 -9.01 4.09
CA ALA A 37 7.50 -7.87 4.68
C ALA A 37 6.08 -7.70 4.12
N TRP A 38 5.84 -8.12 2.87
CA TRP A 38 4.60 -7.85 2.15
C TRP A 38 4.37 -8.90 1.06
N PHE A 39 3.12 -9.08 0.65
CA PHE A 39 2.79 -9.86 -0.53
C PHE A 39 1.63 -9.22 -1.32
N ASP A 40 1.63 -9.44 -2.62
CA ASP A 40 0.53 -9.07 -3.51
C ASP A 40 -0.20 -10.32 -3.99
N ILE A 41 -1.53 -10.24 -4.01
CA ILE A 41 -2.39 -11.18 -4.72
C ILE A 41 -3.10 -10.42 -5.82
N THR A 42 -3.08 -10.94 -7.05
CA THR A 42 -3.88 -10.41 -8.15
C THR A 42 -5.15 -11.22 -8.36
N THR A 43 -6.22 -10.54 -8.73
CA THR A 43 -7.53 -11.16 -8.96
C THR A 43 -8.22 -10.52 -10.18
N THR A 44 -9.14 -11.23 -10.80
CA THR A 44 -10.07 -10.68 -11.81
C THR A 44 -11.36 -10.17 -11.20
N ASN A 45 -11.62 -10.46 -9.89
CA ASN A 45 -12.86 -10.09 -9.22
C ASN A 45 -12.58 -9.77 -7.74
N LEU A 46 -12.29 -8.50 -7.47
CA LEU A 46 -11.91 -8.03 -6.14
C LEU A 46 -12.97 -8.33 -5.07
N PRO A 47 -14.28 -8.08 -5.27
CA PRO A 47 -15.30 -8.38 -4.27
C PRO A 47 -15.37 -9.87 -3.90
N ARG A 48 -15.34 -10.74 -4.91
CA ARG A 48 -15.40 -12.20 -4.71
C ARG A 48 -14.17 -12.74 -3.98
N SER A 49 -13.00 -12.21 -4.31
CA SER A 49 -11.75 -12.60 -3.63
C SER A 49 -11.70 -12.11 -2.18
N LYS A 50 -12.20 -10.90 -1.89
CA LYS A 50 -12.36 -10.42 -0.50
C LYS A 50 -13.27 -11.34 0.30
N GLU A 51 -14.40 -11.71 -0.25
CA GLU A 51 -15.34 -12.64 0.42
C GLU A 51 -14.67 -14.00 0.68
N PHE A 52 -13.97 -14.55 -0.32
CA PHE A 52 -13.31 -15.85 -0.20
C PHE A 52 -12.23 -15.84 0.88
N TYR A 53 -11.26 -14.91 0.80
CA TYR A 53 -10.17 -14.85 1.76
C TYR A 53 -10.61 -14.40 3.15
N GLY A 54 -11.62 -13.52 3.23
CA GLY A 54 -12.22 -13.12 4.49
C GLY A 54 -12.85 -14.30 5.24
N LYS A 55 -13.59 -15.16 4.54
CA LYS A 55 -14.20 -16.37 5.13
C LYS A 55 -13.17 -17.46 5.44
N LEU A 56 -12.11 -17.58 4.63
CA LEU A 56 -11.12 -18.64 4.76
C LEU A 56 -10.07 -18.35 5.85
N PHE A 57 -9.63 -17.10 5.94
CA PHE A 57 -8.50 -16.71 6.78
C PHE A 57 -8.85 -15.65 7.85
N ASP A 58 -10.10 -15.23 7.91
CA ASP A 58 -10.55 -14.10 8.76
C ASP A 58 -9.81 -12.79 8.44
N TRP A 59 -9.39 -12.63 7.18
CA TRP A 59 -8.73 -11.41 6.72
C TRP A 59 -9.74 -10.29 6.53
N GLN A 60 -9.34 -9.10 6.94
CA GLN A 60 -10.06 -7.87 6.68
C GLN A 60 -9.43 -7.11 5.51
N PHE A 61 -10.22 -6.24 4.87
CA PHE A 61 -9.76 -5.52 3.68
C PHE A 61 -10.07 -4.04 3.81
N THR A 62 -9.04 -3.20 3.75
CA THR A 62 -9.15 -1.75 3.76
C THR A 62 -8.95 -1.22 2.35
N PRO A 63 -9.87 -0.37 1.80
CA PRO A 63 -9.68 0.22 0.49
C PRO A 63 -8.38 1.01 0.42
N LEU A 64 -7.62 0.86 -0.66
CA LEU A 64 -6.46 1.73 -0.92
C LEU A 64 -6.94 3.11 -1.38
N GLN A 65 -6.28 4.15 -0.87
CA GLN A 65 -6.61 5.52 -1.22
C GLN A 65 -6.34 5.76 -2.72
N GLY A 66 -7.32 6.37 -3.39
CA GLY A 66 -7.21 6.76 -4.80
C GLY A 66 -7.55 5.65 -5.81
N THR A 67 -7.95 4.47 -5.36
CA THR A 67 -8.37 3.38 -6.27
C THR A 67 -9.46 2.49 -5.66
N ASP A 68 -10.37 2.04 -6.49
CA ASP A 68 -11.35 0.98 -6.20
C ASP A 68 -10.89 -0.41 -6.68
N GLN A 69 -9.72 -0.46 -7.34
CA GLN A 69 -9.15 -1.67 -7.95
C GLN A 69 -8.21 -2.44 -7.03
N ALA A 70 -8.01 -1.96 -5.79
CA ALA A 70 -7.14 -2.62 -4.83
C ALA A 70 -7.61 -2.42 -3.38
N ALA A 71 -7.19 -3.33 -2.52
CA ALA A 71 -7.39 -3.23 -1.08
C ALA A 71 -6.18 -3.77 -0.33
N GLU A 72 -5.88 -3.17 0.80
CA GLU A 72 -4.93 -3.69 1.78
C GLU A 72 -5.50 -4.94 2.44
N ILE A 73 -4.65 -5.94 2.66
CA ILE A 73 -4.96 -7.16 3.40
C ILE A 73 -4.53 -6.96 4.84
N ILE A 74 -5.49 -7.07 5.75
CA ILE A 74 -5.24 -6.96 7.20
C ILE A 74 -5.39 -8.34 7.83
N ALA A 75 -4.32 -8.86 8.40
CA ALA A 75 -4.29 -10.13 9.12
C ALA A 75 -3.93 -9.86 10.59
N GLY A 76 -4.79 -10.29 11.53
CA GLY A 76 -4.57 -10.05 12.95
C GLY A 76 -4.36 -8.58 13.33
N GLY A 77 -5.05 -7.66 12.65
CA GLY A 77 -4.95 -6.22 12.88
C GLY A 77 -3.74 -5.54 12.22
N THR A 78 -2.91 -6.28 11.48
CA THR A 78 -1.71 -5.75 10.80
C THR A 78 -1.86 -5.83 9.29
N ALA A 79 -1.46 -4.78 8.57
CA ALA A 79 -1.38 -4.79 7.13
C ALA A 79 -0.22 -5.69 6.67
N VAL A 80 -0.52 -6.69 5.84
CA VAL A 80 0.43 -7.73 5.42
C VAL A 80 0.56 -7.86 3.91
N GLY A 81 -0.34 -7.27 3.15
CA GLY A 81 -0.33 -7.44 1.70
C GLY A 81 -1.35 -6.58 0.98
N THR A 82 -1.40 -6.74 -0.34
CA THR A 82 -2.37 -6.10 -1.23
C THR A 82 -3.11 -7.14 -2.04
N LEU A 83 -4.43 -6.99 -2.14
CA LEU A 83 -5.28 -7.67 -3.09
C LEU A 83 -5.70 -6.67 -4.16
N ARG A 84 -5.37 -6.92 -5.44
CA ARG A 84 -5.62 -5.96 -6.52
C ARG A 84 -6.14 -6.64 -7.78
N VAL A 85 -6.88 -5.88 -8.57
CA VAL A 85 -7.32 -6.34 -9.90
C VAL A 85 -6.11 -6.42 -10.82
N ALA A 86 -5.98 -7.55 -11.53
CA ALA A 86 -4.93 -7.74 -12.52
C ALA A 86 -5.22 -6.90 -13.76
N GLU A 87 -4.17 -6.27 -14.29
CA GLU A 87 -4.20 -5.71 -15.62
C GLU A 87 -3.90 -6.84 -16.62
N GLY A 88 -4.89 -7.18 -17.44
CA GLY A 88 -4.75 -8.20 -18.47
C GLY A 88 -5.03 -9.64 -17.98
N LYS A 89 -4.31 -10.61 -18.56
CA LYS A 89 -4.53 -12.03 -18.32
C LYS A 89 -3.79 -12.52 -17.08
N ILE A 90 -4.52 -13.10 -16.14
CA ILE A 90 -3.89 -13.73 -14.98
C ILE A 90 -3.14 -14.98 -15.42
N GLY A 91 -1.83 -15.03 -15.13
CA GLY A 91 -1.01 -16.22 -15.33
C GLY A 91 -1.19 -17.27 -14.23
N THR A 92 -0.43 -18.35 -14.29
CA THR A 92 -0.45 -19.42 -13.29
C THR A 92 0.12 -19.00 -11.94
N PHE A 93 0.95 -17.96 -11.91
CA PHE A 93 1.53 -17.39 -10.69
C PHE A 93 1.25 -15.89 -10.66
N ASN A 94 0.32 -15.50 -9.78
CA ASN A 94 -0.19 -14.14 -9.70
C ASN A 94 0.06 -13.56 -8.32
N GLY A 95 1.23 -12.99 -8.14
CA GLY A 95 1.59 -12.32 -6.92
C GLY A 95 3.10 -12.15 -6.79
N VAL A 96 3.50 -11.22 -5.96
CA VAL A 96 4.90 -10.93 -5.64
C VAL A 96 5.05 -10.88 -4.14
N VAL A 97 6.06 -11.56 -3.60
CA VAL A 97 6.48 -11.39 -2.21
C VAL A 97 7.59 -10.34 -2.16
N TYR A 98 7.50 -9.45 -1.18
CA TYR A 98 8.50 -8.41 -0.97
C TYR A 98 9.37 -8.76 0.24
N VAL A 99 10.66 -8.86 0.00
CA VAL A 99 11.67 -9.09 1.03
C VAL A 99 12.17 -7.74 1.54
N GLN A 100 12.20 -7.55 2.85
CA GLN A 100 12.74 -6.34 3.44
C GLN A 100 14.26 -6.30 3.28
N VAL A 101 14.77 -5.14 2.86
CA VAL A 101 16.20 -4.86 2.73
C VAL A 101 16.56 -3.55 3.47
N THR A 102 17.80 -3.43 3.90
CA THR A 102 18.25 -2.21 4.59
C THR A 102 18.44 -1.05 3.62
N ASP A 103 19.04 -1.32 2.46
CA ASP A 103 19.35 -0.35 1.41
C ASP A 103 18.88 -0.91 0.07
N ILE A 104 17.90 -0.24 -0.54
CA ILE A 104 17.30 -0.72 -1.78
C ILE A 104 18.22 -0.50 -2.98
N GLN A 105 18.99 0.59 -3.00
CA GLN A 105 19.93 0.86 -4.09
C GLN A 105 21.10 -0.12 -4.10
N ALA A 106 21.68 -0.36 -2.92
CA ALA A 106 22.74 -1.36 -2.77
C ALA A 106 22.24 -2.77 -3.12
N SER A 107 21.01 -3.10 -2.73
CA SER A 107 20.38 -4.39 -3.05
C SER A 107 20.14 -4.55 -4.55
N CYS A 108 19.62 -3.52 -5.24
CA CYS A 108 19.46 -3.52 -6.69
C CYS A 108 20.82 -3.70 -7.42
N LYS A 109 21.87 -3.03 -6.95
CA LYS A 109 23.21 -3.20 -7.48
C LYS A 109 23.72 -4.64 -7.32
N LYS A 110 23.48 -5.23 -6.15
CA LYS A 110 23.83 -6.61 -5.85
C LYS A 110 23.05 -7.61 -6.70
N VAL A 111 21.77 -7.37 -6.97
CA VAL A 111 20.97 -8.19 -7.89
C VAL A 111 21.64 -8.30 -9.25
N ASN A 112 22.03 -7.17 -9.85
CA ASN A 112 22.72 -7.16 -11.15
C ASN A 112 24.07 -7.89 -11.09
N GLN A 113 24.84 -7.75 -10.01
CA GLN A 113 26.11 -8.44 -9.80
C GLN A 113 25.95 -9.96 -9.70
N LEU A 114 24.79 -10.41 -9.20
CA LEU A 114 24.47 -11.83 -9.05
C LEU A 114 23.76 -12.43 -10.28
N GLY A 115 23.67 -11.70 -11.40
CA GLY A 115 23.08 -12.18 -12.64
C GLY A 115 21.57 -12.02 -12.72
N GLY A 116 20.93 -11.39 -11.74
CA GLY A 116 19.52 -10.98 -11.81
C GLY A 116 19.35 -9.64 -12.54
N THR A 117 18.12 -9.18 -12.66
CA THR A 117 17.78 -7.94 -13.37
C THR A 117 16.82 -7.11 -12.52
N VAL A 118 17.04 -5.80 -12.46
CA VAL A 118 16.08 -4.85 -11.90
C VAL A 118 15.11 -4.46 -13.00
N VAL A 119 13.80 -4.57 -12.73
CA VAL A 119 12.76 -4.21 -13.71
C VAL A 119 12.82 -2.71 -14.01
N PRO A 120 12.70 -2.27 -15.28
CA PRO A 120 12.69 -0.86 -15.65
C PRO A 120 11.67 -0.03 -14.85
N GLY A 121 12.06 1.17 -14.44
CA GLY A 121 11.26 2.05 -13.59
C GLY A 121 11.43 1.83 -12.08
N PHE A 122 12.18 0.81 -11.67
CA PHE A 122 12.51 0.58 -10.25
C PHE A 122 13.99 0.92 -9.96
N PRO A 123 14.32 1.21 -8.69
CA PRO A 123 13.46 1.40 -7.52
C PRO A 123 12.74 2.76 -7.51
N PHE A 124 11.63 2.86 -6.77
CA PHE A 124 10.96 4.14 -6.53
C PHE A 124 10.41 4.24 -5.10
N ASN A 125 10.19 5.47 -4.62
CA ASN A 125 9.57 5.71 -3.32
C ASN A 125 8.08 5.43 -3.34
N LEU A 126 7.57 4.83 -2.27
CA LEU A 126 6.13 4.71 -2.07
C LEU A 126 5.50 6.11 -1.95
N PRO A 127 4.29 6.32 -2.51
CA PRO A 127 3.64 7.64 -2.54
C PRO A 127 3.40 8.26 -1.17
N ASP A 128 3.27 7.44 -0.14
CA ASP A 128 3.05 7.83 1.25
C ASP A 128 4.34 8.09 2.03
N GLY A 129 5.51 7.96 1.39
CA GLY A 129 6.81 8.16 2.03
C GLY A 129 7.21 7.05 3.01
N THR A 130 6.49 5.94 3.08
CA THR A 130 6.76 4.85 4.03
C THR A 130 7.95 3.97 3.66
N GLY A 131 8.64 4.29 2.56
CA GLY A 131 9.82 3.57 2.10
C GLY A 131 9.98 3.56 0.59
N ALA A 132 10.77 2.62 0.10
CA ALA A 132 10.99 2.41 -1.33
C ALA A 132 10.82 0.93 -1.69
N ILE A 133 10.41 0.68 -2.93
CA ILE A 133 10.27 -0.66 -3.48
C ILE A 133 11.07 -0.84 -4.76
N ALA A 134 11.45 -2.08 -5.03
CA ALA A 134 11.95 -2.52 -6.33
C ALA A 134 11.31 -3.85 -6.72
N LEU A 135 11.13 -4.06 -8.01
CA LEU A 135 10.82 -5.35 -8.58
C LEU A 135 12.08 -5.87 -9.31
N VAL A 136 12.47 -7.07 -9.00
CA VAL A 136 13.66 -7.71 -9.55
C VAL A 136 13.30 -9.09 -10.09
N VAL A 137 14.11 -9.59 -11.02
CA VAL A 137 13.96 -10.91 -11.59
C VAL A 137 15.25 -11.69 -11.30
N ASP A 138 15.12 -12.89 -10.77
CA ASP A 138 16.25 -13.77 -10.52
C ASP A 138 16.85 -14.32 -11.83
N PRO A 139 18.04 -14.98 -11.82
CA PRO A 139 18.65 -15.53 -13.03
C PRO A 139 17.82 -16.59 -13.75
N ALA A 140 16.84 -17.19 -13.09
CA ALA A 140 15.92 -18.18 -13.66
C ALA A 140 14.62 -17.56 -14.22
N GLY A 141 14.44 -16.23 -14.05
CA GLY A 141 13.26 -15.50 -14.57
C GLY A 141 12.12 -15.33 -13.56
N HIS A 142 12.33 -15.62 -12.26
CA HIS A 142 11.30 -15.47 -11.24
C HIS A 142 11.28 -14.05 -10.64
N PRO A 143 10.10 -13.38 -10.60
CA PRO A 143 10.00 -12.04 -10.03
C PRO A 143 9.96 -12.06 -8.51
N VAL A 144 10.72 -11.16 -7.87
CA VAL A 144 10.73 -10.92 -6.42
C VAL A 144 10.69 -9.41 -6.16
N GLY A 145 9.94 -9.00 -5.16
CA GLY A 145 9.92 -7.63 -4.67
C GLY A 145 11.00 -7.39 -3.61
N LEU A 146 11.58 -6.21 -3.62
CA LEU A 146 12.40 -5.68 -2.53
C LEU A 146 11.65 -4.51 -1.88
N TYR A 147 11.70 -4.41 -0.57
CA TYR A 147 11.14 -3.31 0.19
C TYR A 147 12.18 -2.75 1.17
N SER A 148 12.39 -1.44 1.16
CA SER A 148 13.18 -0.73 2.17
C SER A 148 12.29 0.25 2.92
N ARG A 149 12.39 0.28 4.24
CA ARG A 149 11.74 1.30 5.08
C ARG A 149 12.34 2.69 4.88
N THR A 150 13.59 2.74 4.40
CA THR A 150 14.28 3.99 4.08
C THR A 150 13.92 4.41 2.65
N PRO A 151 13.30 5.59 2.45
CA PRO A 151 13.06 6.12 1.12
C PRO A 151 14.37 6.38 0.37
N LEU A 152 14.28 6.41 -0.96
CA LEU A 152 15.37 6.91 -1.81
C LEU A 152 15.61 8.39 -1.52
N PRO A 153 16.88 8.85 -1.59
CA PRO A 153 17.19 10.27 -1.53
C PRO A 153 16.40 11.04 -2.59
N SER A 154 15.90 12.21 -2.22
CA SER A 154 15.32 13.14 -3.18
C SER A 154 16.35 13.54 -4.23
N ALA A 155 15.94 13.62 -5.49
CA ALA A 155 16.81 14.19 -6.51
C ALA A 155 17.22 15.62 -6.07
N PRO A 156 18.51 16.01 -6.27
CA PRO A 156 18.94 17.37 -5.97
C PRO A 156 18.06 18.33 -6.78
N SER A 157 17.51 19.34 -6.10
CA SER A 157 16.75 20.40 -6.77
C SER A 157 17.65 21.05 -7.82
N PRO A 158 17.17 21.31 -9.05
CA PRO A 158 17.95 22.02 -10.04
C PRO A 158 18.34 23.38 -9.45
N THR A 159 19.64 23.61 -9.31
CA THR A 159 20.19 24.92 -8.96
C THR A 159 19.73 25.92 -10.03
N LYS A 160 18.99 26.95 -9.59
CA LYS A 160 18.59 28.07 -10.44
C LYS A 160 19.80 28.91 -10.78
#